data_a2785c838fe87badbeff2da6ccb4b870
#
_entry.id   a2785c838fe87badbeff2da6ccb4b870
#
_cell.length_a   1.000
_cell.length_b   1.000
_cell.length_c   1.000
_cell.angle_alpha   90.00
_cell.angle_beta   90.00
_cell.angle_gamma   90.00
#
_symmetry.space_group_name_H-M   'P 1'
#
loop_
_entity.id
_entity.type
_entity.pdbx_description
1 polymer ?
#
loop_
_entity_poly.entity_id
_entity_poly.type
_entity_poly.pdbx_seq_one_letter_code
_entity_poly.pdbx_strand_id
1 'polypeptide(L)'
;MTIVPARDRASGPGHSSIRGLSAVELIVVLALAASLLAASATGAFQLRDALSVRSAAAELSTTFVRARSYAMARGVAVALKFRRDGGRYEWTLYRDGNGNGVRTSEIASGVDRSLALSVPWSRADVRPGILRGTPVPDPASPGTPLDRLDDPIRFNNSDICSFSPSGESTPGSVYLWDGRDRMAVVRVFGRSAKVRTLFYFRGEKEWRK
;
A
#
# COMPACT_ATOMS: atom_id res chain seq x y z
N MET A 1 -98.52 0.27 -13.48
CA MET A 1 -97.42 1.25 -13.68
C MET A 1 -96.23 0.69 -12.92
N THR A 2 -95.45 -0.15 -13.62
CA THR A 2 -94.37 -0.92 -12.98
C THR A 2 -93.03 -0.39 -13.48
N ILE A 3 -92.25 0.17 -12.61
CA ILE A 3 -90.95 0.75 -12.88
C ILE A 3 -89.91 -0.36 -12.74
N VAL A 4 -89.12 -0.63 -13.81
CA VAL A 4 -88.00 -1.55 -13.85
C VAL A 4 -86.74 -0.74 -13.56
N PRO A 5 -85.88 -1.13 -12.58
CA PRO A 5 -84.63 -0.44 -12.34
C PRO A 5 -83.53 -0.86 -13.34
N ALA A 6 -82.72 0.12 -13.77
CA ALA A 6 -81.58 -0.04 -14.65
C ALA A 6 -80.46 -0.86 -13.97
N ARG A 7 -79.88 -1.78 -14.73
CA ARG A 7 -78.77 -2.63 -14.30
C ARG A 7 -77.45 -1.89 -14.58
N ASP A 8 -76.76 -1.53 -13.53
CA ASP A 8 -75.45 -0.96 -13.52
C ASP A 8 -74.42 -2.00 -14.05
N ARG A 9 -73.68 -1.64 -15.10
CA ARG A 9 -72.60 -2.44 -15.67
C ARG A 9 -71.36 -2.13 -14.88
N ALA A 10 -70.93 -3.04 -14.01
CA ALA A 10 -69.61 -3.01 -13.37
C ALA A 10 -68.54 -3.20 -14.44
N SER A 11 -67.72 -2.16 -14.62
CA SER A 11 -66.49 -2.19 -15.42
C SER A 11 -65.50 -3.08 -14.69
N GLY A 12 -65.14 -4.22 -15.28
CA GLY A 12 -64.11 -5.13 -14.77
C GLY A 12 -62.71 -4.49 -14.82
N PRO A 13 -61.82 -4.90 -13.89
CA PRO A 13 -60.46 -4.38 -13.84
C PRO A 13 -59.70 -4.75 -15.12
N GLY A 14 -59.12 -3.72 -15.77
CA GLY A 14 -58.32 -3.89 -16.94
C GLY A 14 -57.11 -4.79 -16.65
N HIS A 15 -57.01 -5.91 -17.31
CA HIS A 15 -55.84 -6.78 -17.28
C HIS A 15 -54.70 -6.04 -17.98
N SER A 16 -53.75 -5.51 -17.21
CA SER A 16 -52.47 -5.07 -17.75
C SER A 16 -51.73 -6.32 -18.23
N SER A 17 -51.66 -6.49 -19.54
CA SER A 17 -50.84 -7.53 -20.18
C SER A 17 -49.38 -7.26 -19.86
N ILE A 18 -48.78 -8.04 -19.00
CA ILE A 18 -47.33 -8.07 -18.78
C ILE A 18 -46.75 -8.63 -20.08
N ARG A 19 -46.19 -7.75 -20.91
CA ARG A 19 -45.46 -8.14 -22.11
C ARG A 19 -44.21 -8.88 -21.69
N GLY A 20 -44.14 -10.18 -21.97
CA GLY A 20 -42.90 -10.96 -21.76
C GLY A 20 -41.79 -10.43 -22.67
N LEU A 21 -40.55 -10.40 -22.16
CA LEU A 21 -39.38 -10.04 -22.94
C LEU A 21 -39.17 -11.03 -24.10
N SER A 22 -38.94 -10.52 -25.29
CA SER A 22 -38.55 -11.31 -26.44
C SER A 22 -37.17 -11.91 -26.26
N ALA A 23 -36.90 -13.10 -26.80
CA ALA A 23 -35.56 -13.72 -26.75
C ALA A 23 -34.46 -12.82 -27.34
N VAL A 24 -34.77 -12.05 -28.36
CA VAL A 24 -33.86 -11.08 -28.97
C VAL A 24 -33.54 -9.94 -28.02
N GLU A 25 -34.54 -9.42 -27.31
CA GLU A 25 -34.38 -8.33 -26.35
C GLU A 25 -33.51 -8.79 -25.15
N LEU A 26 -33.68 -10.04 -24.70
CA LEU A 26 -32.85 -10.65 -23.68
C LEU A 26 -31.39 -10.77 -24.13
N ILE A 27 -31.14 -11.22 -25.37
CA ILE A 27 -29.80 -11.33 -25.94
C ILE A 27 -29.12 -9.95 -26.03
N VAL A 28 -29.83 -8.93 -26.48
CA VAL A 28 -29.32 -7.55 -26.59
C VAL A 28 -28.94 -7.01 -25.19
N VAL A 29 -29.81 -7.19 -24.20
CA VAL A 29 -29.55 -6.75 -22.82
C VAL A 29 -28.35 -7.48 -22.25
N LEU A 30 -28.23 -8.79 -22.45
CA LEU A 30 -27.06 -9.56 -21.98
C LEU A 30 -25.76 -9.14 -22.67
N ALA A 31 -25.80 -8.86 -23.97
CA ALA A 31 -24.64 -8.37 -24.73
C ALA A 31 -24.19 -6.99 -24.24
N LEU A 32 -25.10 -6.07 -23.96
CA LEU A 32 -24.81 -4.76 -23.41
C LEU A 32 -24.26 -4.88 -21.98
N ALA A 33 -24.87 -5.70 -21.14
CA ALA A 33 -24.40 -5.95 -19.77
C ALA A 33 -22.99 -6.56 -19.77
N ALA A 34 -22.72 -7.54 -20.63
CA ALA A 34 -21.40 -8.14 -20.78
C ALA A 34 -20.34 -7.12 -21.23
N SER A 35 -20.68 -6.24 -22.17
CA SER A 35 -19.80 -5.18 -22.66
C SER A 35 -19.46 -4.17 -21.55
N LEU A 36 -20.44 -3.75 -20.77
CA LEU A 36 -20.25 -2.85 -19.62
C LEU A 36 -19.41 -3.49 -18.51
N LEU A 37 -19.62 -4.77 -18.22
CA LEU A 37 -18.82 -5.52 -17.23
C LEU A 37 -17.37 -5.65 -17.70
N ALA A 38 -17.12 -5.94 -18.97
CA ALA A 38 -15.77 -6.01 -19.52
C ALA A 38 -15.04 -4.67 -19.45
N ALA A 39 -15.71 -3.56 -19.76
CA ALA A 39 -15.13 -2.22 -19.67
C ALA A 39 -14.82 -1.80 -18.22
N SER A 40 -15.68 -2.15 -17.26
CA SER A 40 -15.47 -1.82 -15.85
C SER A 40 -14.36 -2.66 -15.18
N ALA A 41 -14.15 -3.90 -15.61
CA ALA A 41 -13.11 -4.76 -15.07
C ALA A 41 -11.70 -4.19 -15.27
N THR A 42 -11.40 -3.63 -16.46
CA THR A 42 -10.08 -3.04 -16.75
C THR A 42 -9.75 -1.85 -15.85
N GLY A 43 -10.72 -0.99 -15.58
CA GLY A 43 -10.57 0.16 -14.68
C GLY A 43 -10.34 -0.27 -13.22
N ALA A 44 -11.01 -1.33 -12.77
CA ALA A 44 -10.88 -1.84 -11.41
C ALA A 44 -9.47 -2.41 -11.14
N PHE A 45 -8.86 -3.11 -12.11
CA PHE A 45 -7.49 -3.62 -11.96
C PHE A 45 -6.46 -2.49 -11.87
N GLN A 46 -6.55 -1.46 -12.71
CA GLN A 46 -5.65 -0.31 -12.65
C GLN A 46 -5.75 0.46 -11.33
N LEU A 47 -6.95 0.61 -10.81
CA LEU A 47 -7.19 1.25 -9.51
C LEU A 47 -6.61 0.43 -8.37
N ARG A 48 -6.80 -0.90 -8.39
CA ARG A 48 -6.22 -1.81 -7.40
C ARG A 48 -4.70 -1.71 -7.37
N ASP A 49 -4.03 -1.72 -8.51
CA ASP A 49 -2.57 -1.61 -8.61
C ASP A 49 -2.07 -0.26 -8.08
N ALA A 50 -2.79 0.83 -8.33
CA ALA A 50 -2.46 2.14 -7.78
C ALA A 50 -2.63 2.21 -6.25
N LEU A 51 -3.68 1.59 -5.72
CA LEU A 51 -3.97 1.56 -4.30
C LEU A 51 -3.02 0.64 -3.54
N SER A 52 -2.51 -0.43 -4.17
CA SER A 52 -1.63 -1.39 -3.51
C SER A 52 -0.30 -0.76 -3.09
N VAL A 53 0.35 0.01 -3.97
CA VAL A 53 1.61 0.72 -3.65
C VAL A 53 1.38 1.79 -2.59
N ARG A 54 0.27 2.54 -2.68
CA ARG A 54 -0.08 3.55 -1.66
C ARG A 54 -0.33 2.93 -0.30
N SER A 55 -1.09 1.84 -0.25
CA SER A 55 -1.39 1.11 0.98
C SER A 55 -0.13 0.52 1.61
N ALA A 56 0.77 -0.09 0.82
CA ALA A 56 2.03 -0.60 1.31
C ALA A 56 2.93 0.49 1.90
N ALA A 57 3.01 1.63 1.24
CA ALA A 57 3.78 2.78 1.72
C ALA A 57 3.17 3.40 3.00
N ALA A 58 1.86 3.47 3.10
CA ALA A 58 1.15 3.95 4.29
C ALA A 58 1.36 3.02 5.49
N GLU A 59 1.30 1.69 5.28
CA GLU A 59 1.57 0.69 6.30
C GLU A 59 2.98 0.83 6.87
N LEU A 60 4.00 0.92 6.00
CA LEU A 60 5.38 1.12 6.42
C LEU A 60 5.58 2.46 7.13
N SER A 61 4.99 3.54 6.62
CA SER A 61 5.05 4.86 7.26
C SER A 61 4.44 4.83 8.66
N THR A 62 3.30 4.15 8.81
CA THR A 62 2.65 3.98 10.12
C THR A 62 3.54 3.17 11.07
N THR A 63 4.22 2.14 10.58
CA THR A 63 5.16 1.34 11.36
C THR A 63 6.31 2.19 11.90
N PHE A 64 6.90 3.06 11.08
CA PHE A 64 7.94 3.99 11.53
C PHE A 64 7.43 4.98 12.58
N VAL A 65 6.25 5.56 12.37
CA VAL A 65 5.63 6.49 13.32
C VAL A 65 5.36 5.80 14.66
N ARG A 66 4.84 4.56 14.64
CA ARG A 66 4.59 3.77 15.85
C ARG A 66 5.89 3.42 16.59
N ALA A 67 6.95 3.03 15.87
CA ALA A 67 8.24 2.75 16.48
C ALA A 67 8.82 3.99 17.17
N ARG A 68 8.75 5.16 16.50
CA ARG A 68 9.16 6.45 17.10
C ARG A 68 8.36 6.76 18.36
N SER A 69 7.03 6.67 18.28
CA SER A 69 6.15 6.94 19.43
C SER A 69 6.45 6.00 20.60
N TYR A 70 6.73 4.74 20.31
CA TYR A 70 7.12 3.76 21.33
C TYR A 70 8.45 4.14 21.99
N ALA A 71 9.49 4.52 21.21
CA ALA A 71 10.78 4.95 21.73
C ALA A 71 10.64 6.12 22.70
N MET A 72 9.90 7.15 22.29
CA MET A 72 9.65 8.34 23.11
C MET A 72 8.83 8.03 24.38
N ALA A 73 7.77 7.23 24.25
CA ALA A 73 6.89 6.89 25.37
C ALA A 73 7.57 5.99 26.42
N ARG A 74 8.52 5.15 26.00
CA ARG A 74 9.21 4.20 26.87
C ARG A 74 10.58 4.69 27.32
N GLY A 75 11.07 5.82 26.81
CA GLY A 75 12.38 6.34 27.13
C GLY A 75 13.54 5.42 26.72
N VAL A 76 13.34 4.59 25.68
CA VAL A 76 14.32 3.59 25.22
C VAL A 76 14.43 3.61 23.70
N ALA A 77 15.66 3.46 23.19
CA ALA A 77 15.83 3.37 21.75
C ALA A 77 15.22 2.07 21.18
N VAL A 78 14.58 2.19 20.02
CA VAL A 78 14.08 1.03 19.30
C VAL A 78 14.46 1.13 17.82
N ALA A 79 14.53 0.00 17.14
CA ALA A 79 14.86 -0.01 15.71
C ALA A 79 14.12 -1.10 14.95
N LEU A 80 13.77 -0.78 13.71
CA LEU A 80 13.38 -1.78 12.73
C LEU A 80 14.65 -2.28 12.02
N LYS A 81 14.93 -3.56 12.17
CA LYS A 81 15.95 -4.27 11.40
C LYS A 81 15.29 -4.98 10.23
N PHE A 82 15.70 -4.62 9.03
CA PHE A 82 15.26 -5.29 7.82
C PHE A 82 16.21 -6.43 7.47
N ARG A 83 15.66 -7.52 6.97
CA ARG A 83 16.42 -8.68 6.49
C ARG A 83 15.87 -9.14 5.15
N ARG A 84 16.75 -9.68 4.34
CA ARG A 84 16.38 -10.38 3.11
C ARG A 84 16.76 -11.85 3.25
N ASP A 85 15.78 -12.73 3.19
CA ASP A 85 15.96 -14.16 3.27
C ASP A 85 15.28 -14.84 2.08
N GLY A 86 16.02 -15.65 1.32
CA GLY A 86 15.49 -16.37 0.15
C GLY A 86 14.76 -15.48 -0.89
N GLY A 87 15.15 -14.19 -1.00
CA GLY A 87 14.49 -13.22 -1.89
C GLY A 87 13.25 -12.56 -1.30
N ARG A 88 12.85 -12.93 -0.09
CA ARG A 88 11.77 -12.29 0.68
C ARG A 88 12.35 -11.27 1.65
N TYR A 89 11.59 -10.25 1.93
CA TYR A 89 11.94 -9.26 2.93
C TYR A 89 11.12 -9.48 4.19
N GLU A 90 11.76 -9.25 5.33
CA GLU A 90 11.13 -9.23 6.64
C GLU A 90 11.69 -8.08 7.45
N TRP A 91 10.97 -7.66 8.46
CA TRP A 91 11.47 -6.71 9.45
C TRP A 91 11.08 -7.14 10.86
N THR A 92 11.94 -6.79 11.80
CA THR A 92 11.73 -7.07 13.22
C THR A 92 11.98 -5.81 14.00
N LEU A 93 11.14 -5.52 14.99
CA LEU A 93 11.34 -4.41 15.92
C LEU A 93 12.17 -4.88 17.11
N TYR A 94 13.30 -4.21 17.35
CA TYR A 94 14.21 -4.47 18.46
C TYR A 94 14.19 -3.30 19.43
N ARG A 95 14.43 -3.61 20.71
CA ARG A 95 14.64 -2.65 21.78
C ARG A 95 16.09 -2.71 22.21
N ASP A 96 16.71 -1.55 22.40
CA ASP A 96 18.00 -1.37 23.01
C ASP A 96 18.01 -1.94 24.44
N GLY A 97 18.97 -2.80 24.73
CA GLY A 97 19.09 -3.51 25.99
C GLY A 97 20.05 -2.85 27.01
N ASN A 98 20.95 -1.98 26.55
CA ASN A 98 22.02 -1.41 27.35
C ASN A 98 22.18 0.12 27.27
N GLY A 99 21.30 0.81 26.49
CA GLY A 99 21.28 2.26 26.41
C GLY A 99 22.24 2.87 25.38
N ASN A 100 22.87 2.05 24.52
CA ASN A 100 23.85 2.51 23.55
C ASN A 100 23.30 2.57 22.10
N GLY A 101 21.98 2.31 21.94
CA GLY A 101 21.28 2.19 20.68
C GLY A 101 21.30 0.76 20.12
N VAL A 102 20.33 0.43 19.28
CA VAL A 102 20.19 -0.91 18.69
C VAL A 102 21.28 -1.18 17.65
N ARG A 103 22.01 -2.29 17.81
CA ARG A 103 23.16 -2.68 16.97
C ARG A 103 23.06 -4.11 16.47
N THR A 104 23.54 -4.37 15.25
CA THR A 104 23.52 -5.72 14.65
C THR A 104 24.24 -6.76 15.49
N SER A 105 25.40 -6.41 16.09
CA SER A 105 26.17 -7.30 16.98
C SER A 105 25.41 -7.62 18.26
N GLU A 106 24.68 -6.65 18.81
CA GLU A 106 23.95 -6.79 20.07
C GLU A 106 22.61 -7.52 19.87
N ILE A 107 22.01 -7.40 18.68
CA ILE A 107 20.92 -8.27 18.26
C ILE A 107 21.39 -9.73 18.20
N ALA A 108 22.56 -9.98 17.60
CA ALA A 108 23.11 -11.32 17.47
C ALA A 108 23.50 -11.94 18.83
N SER A 109 23.98 -11.14 19.78
CA SER A 109 24.32 -11.59 21.14
C SER A 109 23.12 -11.63 22.09
N GLY A 110 21.94 -11.15 21.69
CA GLY A 110 20.73 -11.15 22.51
C GLY A 110 20.65 -10.02 23.55
N VAL A 111 21.57 -9.06 23.52
CA VAL A 111 21.51 -7.83 24.33
C VAL A 111 20.34 -6.99 23.89
N ASP A 112 20.22 -6.73 22.58
CA ASP A 112 19.08 -6.06 21.98
C ASP A 112 18.00 -7.09 21.67
N ARG A 113 16.89 -6.99 22.37
CA ARG A 113 15.82 -8.00 22.28
C ARG A 113 14.73 -7.57 21.30
N SER A 114 14.20 -8.54 20.58
CA SER A 114 13.01 -8.31 19.74
C SER A 114 11.78 -8.02 20.59
N LEU A 115 11.00 -7.01 20.19
CA LEU A 115 9.72 -6.66 20.80
C LEU A 115 8.56 -7.45 20.23
N ALA A 116 8.73 -8.01 19.02
CA ALA A 116 7.76 -8.80 18.32
C ALA A 116 8.44 -9.87 17.47
N LEU A 117 7.68 -10.86 17.04
CA LEU A 117 8.14 -11.81 16.02
C LEU A 117 8.52 -11.05 14.74
N SER A 118 9.41 -11.65 13.95
CA SER A 118 9.70 -11.14 12.61
C SER A 118 8.43 -11.05 11.79
N VAL A 119 8.23 -9.89 11.17
CA VAL A 119 7.08 -9.62 10.32
C VAL A 119 7.51 -9.80 8.86
N PRO A 120 7.10 -10.89 8.20
CA PRO A 120 7.38 -11.05 6.79
C PRO A 120 6.67 -9.97 5.99
N TRP A 121 7.31 -9.51 4.91
CA TRP A 121 6.63 -8.68 3.93
C TRP A 121 5.58 -9.54 3.22
N SER A 122 4.35 -9.49 3.70
CA SER A 122 3.26 -10.41 3.31
C SER A 122 2.56 -10.03 2.00
N ARG A 123 2.88 -8.86 1.43
CA ARG A 123 2.23 -8.39 0.20
C ARG A 123 2.86 -9.06 -1.01
N ALA A 124 2.06 -9.78 -1.76
CA ALA A 124 2.50 -10.40 -3.01
C ALA A 124 2.58 -9.40 -4.18
N ASP A 125 1.78 -8.33 -4.09
CA ASP A 125 1.58 -7.32 -5.13
C ASP A 125 2.58 -6.16 -5.06
N VAL A 126 3.19 -5.91 -3.89
CA VAL A 126 4.20 -4.86 -3.69
C VAL A 126 5.30 -5.37 -2.75
N ARG A 127 6.54 -5.15 -3.11
CA ARG A 127 7.70 -5.60 -2.33
C ARG A 127 8.78 -4.52 -2.27
N PRO A 128 9.69 -4.56 -1.31
CA PRO A 128 10.92 -3.77 -1.38
C PRO A 128 11.64 -4.06 -2.70
N GLY A 129 11.90 -3.02 -3.47
CA GLY A 129 12.48 -3.14 -4.80
C GLY A 129 12.53 -1.80 -5.52
N ILE A 130 13.33 -1.74 -6.59
CA ILE A 130 13.48 -0.57 -7.44
C ILE A 130 13.20 -0.98 -8.88
N LEU A 131 12.45 -0.15 -9.60
CA LEU A 131 12.11 -0.33 -11.00
C LEU A 131 13.39 -0.41 -11.85
N ARG A 132 13.40 -1.35 -12.79
CA ARG A 132 14.53 -1.59 -13.69
C ARG A 132 14.16 -1.27 -15.13
N GLY A 133 15.19 -1.06 -15.96
CA GLY A 133 15.03 -0.83 -17.40
C GLY A 133 14.72 0.61 -17.79
N THR A 134 14.50 1.51 -16.83
CA THR A 134 14.32 2.94 -17.06
C THR A 134 15.01 3.70 -15.93
N PRO A 135 15.75 4.79 -16.20
CA PRO A 135 16.34 5.61 -15.15
C PRO A 135 15.23 6.16 -14.23
N VAL A 136 15.36 5.92 -12.94
CA VAL A 136 14.48 6.48 -11.90
C VAL A 136 15.21 7.68 -11.30
N PRO A 137 14.59 8.87 -11.22
CA PRO A 137 15.26 10.03 -10.59
C PRO A 137 15.48 9.78 -9.10
N ASP A 138 16.60 10.25 -8.56
CA ASP A 138 16.86 10.16 -7.13
C ASP A 138 15.93 11.13 -6.36
N PRO A 139 15.10 10.67 -5.42
CA PRO A 139 14.25 11.55 -4.63
C PRO A 139 15.04 12.49 -3.69
N ALA A 140 16.33 12.23 -3.47
CA ALA A 140 17.22 13.07 -2.67
C ALA A 140 17.93 14.13 -3.50
N SER A 141 18.21 13.84 -4.78
CA SER A 141 18.99 14.67 -5.71
C SER A 141 18.27 14.74 -7.05
N PRO A 142 17.24 15.59 -7.18
CA PRO A 142 16.52 15.75 -8.45
C PRO A 142 17.48 16.04 -9.61
N GLY A 143 17.27 15.37 -10.74
CA GLY A 143 18.13 15.48 -11.93
C GLY A 143 19.23 14.43 -12.02
N THR A 144 19.49 13.66 -10.97
CA THR A 144 20.40 12.51 -11.00
C THR A 144 19.62 11.21 -11.00
N PRO A 145 20.04 10.17 -11.73
CA PRO A 145 19.41 8.85 -11.64
C PRO A 145 19.75 8.18 -10.30
N LEU A 146 18.81 7.39 -9.82
CA LEU A 146 19.00 6.58 -8.62
C LEU A 146 20.07 5.51 -8.89
N ASP A 147 21.02 5.40 -7.99
CA ASP A 147 22.08 4.39 -7.98
C ASP A 147 21.62 3.06 -7.33
N ARG A 148 22.48 2.04 -7.29
CA ARG A 148 22.29 0.76 -6.54
C ARG A 148 20.88 0.22 -6.62
N LEU A 149 20.42 -0.14 -7.83
CA LEU A 149 19.05 -0.61 -8.08
C LEU A 149 18.74 -1.98 -7.43
N ASP A 150 19.70 -2.63 -6.85
CA ASP A 150 19.62 -3.90 -6.10
C ASP A 150 19.44 -3.70 -4.59
N ASP A 151 19.61 -2.46 -4.11
CA ASP A 151 19.53 -2.07 -2.70
C ASP A 151 18.30 -1.17 -2.43
N PRO A 152 17.12 -1.75 -2.18
CA PRO A 152 15.90 -0.98 -1.96
C PRO A 152 15.73 -0.48 -0.52
N ILE A 153 16.56 -0.93 0.44
CA ILE A 153 16.49 -0.55 1.85
C ILE A 153 17.80 0.11 2.24
N ARG A 154 17.77 1.41 2.49
CA ARG A 154 18.96 2.24 2.62
C ARG A 154 18.98 2.97 3.97
N PHE A 155 19.40 2.26 5.02
CA PHE A 155 19.69 2.82 6.33
C PHE A 155 21.14 2.55 6.68
N ASN A 156 22.04 3.45 6.28
CA ASN A 156 23.50 3.26 6.39
C ASN A 156 23.92 1.91 5.75
N ASN A 157 24.81 1.17 6.42
CA ASN A 157 25.29 -0.15 5.98
C ASN A 157 24.67 -1.30 6.78
N SER A 158 23.65 -1.02 7.58
CA SER A 158 23.13 -2.01 8.54
C SER A 158 21.69 -2.41 8.33
N ASP A 159 20.95 -1.75 7.43
CA ASP A 159 19.50 -1.93 7.24
C ASP A 159 18.71 -1.80 8.55
N ILE A 160 19.18 -0.90 9.43
CA ILE A 160 18.56 -0.60 10.71
C ILE A 160 18.04 0.84 10.70
N CYS A 161 16.72 1.00 10.85
CA CYS A 161 16.10 2.28 11.13
C CYS A 161 15.84 2.42 12.62
N SER A 162 16.70 3.15 13.31
CA SER A 162 16.58 3.38 14.76
C SER A 162 15.83 4.67 15.07
N PHE A 163 15.13 4.67 16.20
CA PHE A 163 14.48 5.83 16.81
C PHE A 163 14.94 5.97 18.25
N SER A 164 15.43 7.17 18.60
CA SER A 164 15.88 7.48 19.97
C SER A 164 14.72 7.93 20.86
N PRO A 165 14.91 7.91 22.19
CA PRO A 165 13.97 8.50 23.13
C PRO A 165 13.74 10.00 22.92
N SER A 166 14.72 10.73 22.37
CA SER A 166 14.61 12.15 22.02
C SER A 166 13.77 12.40 20.75
N GLY A 167 13.34 11.33 20.05
CA GLY A 167 12.52 11.43 18.84
C GLY A 167 13.32 11.63 17.56
N GLU A 168 14.65 11.49 17.60
CA GLU A 168 15.52 11.44 16.43
C GLU A 168 15.52 10.04 15.80
N SER A 169 16.01 9.91 14.57
CA SER A 169 16.09 8.61 13.88
C SER A 169 17.33 8.48 13.01
N THR A 170 17.65 7.26 12.64
CA THR A 170 18.56 6.99 11.51
C THR A 170 17.92 7.46 10.22
N PRO A 171 18.54 8.38 9.46
CA PRO A 171 18.03 8.78 8.16
C PRO A 171 18.16 7.65 7.15
N GLY A 172 17.17 7.54 6.27
CA GLY A 172 17.21 6.51 5.24
C GLY A 172 15.94 6.43 4.43
N SER A 173 15.86 5.40 3.57
CA SER A 173 14.78 5.23 2.63
C SER A 173 14.49 3.76 2.39
N VAL A 174 13.20 3.43 2.22
CA VAL A 174 12.75 2.13 1.70
C VAL A 174 12.01 2.37 0.41
N TYR A 175 12.44 1.73 -0.66
CA TYR A 175 11.81 1.75 -1.97
C TYR A 175 10.90 0.54 -2.10
N LEU A 176 9.68 0.78 -2.54
CA LEU A 176 8.63 -0.22 -2.77
C LEU A 176 8.27 -0.22 -4.24
N TRP A 177 8.08 -1.41 -4.81
CA TRP A 177 7.79 -1.59 -6.22
C TRP A 177 6.71 -2.66 -6.43
N ASP A 178 5.78 -2.41 -7.34
CA ASP A 178 4.70 -3.34 -7.71
C ASP A 178 5.14 -4.43 -8.71
N GLY A 179 6.43 -4.46 -9.06
CA GLY A 179 6.95 -5.36 -10.09
C GLY A 179 6.66 -4.92 -11.52
N ARG A 180 5.99 -3.77 -11.73
CA ARG A 180 5.59 -3.22 -13.02
C ARG A 180 6.08 -1.80 -13.18
N ASP A 181 5.20 -0.82 -13.04
CA ASP A 181 5.45 0.58 -13.41
C ASP A 181 5.38 1.56 -12.23
N ARG A 182 4.95 1.12 -11.05
CA ARG A 182 4.68 2.00 -9.91
C ARG A 182 5.65 1.74 -8.78
N MET A 183 6.15 2.83 -8.23
CA MET A 183 7.01 2.80 -7.06
C MET A 183 6.50 3.77 -5.98
N ALA A 184 6.87 3.47 -4.75
CA ALA A 184 6.87 4.44 -3.66
C ALA A 184 8.23 4.45 -2.98
N VAL A 185 8.59 5.57 -2.38
CA VAL A 185 9.70 5.65 -1.44
C VAL A 185 9.20 6.21 -0.12
N VAL A 186 9.50 5.50 0.95
CA VAL A 186 9.26 5.96 2.33
C VAL A 186 10.60 6.41 2.91
N ARG A 187 10.74 7.71 3.15
CA ARG A 187 11.97 8.34 3.63
C ARG A 187 11.81 8.78 5.08
N VAL A 188 12.81 8.48 5.88
CA VAL A 188 12.93 8.91 7.27
C VAL A 188 14.05 9.93 7.38
N PHE A 189 13.79 11.08 8.03
CA PHE A 189 14.74 12.17 8.19
C PHE A 189 15.32 12.18 9.62
N GLY A 190 16.64 12.18 9.74
CA GLY A 190 17.36 11.94 10.99
C GLY A 190 16.88 12.75 12.21
N ARG A 191 17.17 14.05 12.25
CA ARG A 191 16.86 14.90 13.43
C ARG A 191 15.37 15.02 13.74
N SER A 192 14.54 15.09 12.73
CA SER A 192 13.10 15.27 12.93
C SER A 192 12.32 13.97 13.02
N ALA A 193 12.95 12.85 12.64
CA ALA A 193 12.31 11.57 12.38
C ALA A 193 11.01 11.67 11.56
N LYS A 194 10.93 12.74 10.74
CA LYS A 194 9.79 12.96 9.83
C LYS A 194 9.79 11.86 8.78
N VAL A 195 8.65 11.24 8.60
CA VAL A 195 8.43 10.26 7.53
C VAL A 195 7.78 10.97 6.36
N ARG A 196 8.33 10.80 5.16
CA ARG A 196 7.77 11.33 3.91
C ARG A 196 7.64 10.20 2.91
N THR A 197 6.49 10.10 2.30
CA THR A 197 6.24 9.17 1.20
C THR A 197 6.16 9.95 -0.11
N LEU A 198 6.80 9.42 -1.15
CA LEU A 198 6.72 9.92 -2.51
C LEU A 198 6.39 8.75 -3.44
N PHE A 199 5.69 9.06 -4.53
CA PHE A 199 5.26 8.08 -5.53
C PHE A 199 5.88 8.39 -6.89
N TYR A 200 6.16 7.34 -7.65
CA TYR A 200 6.75 7.45 -8.97
C TYR A 200 6.06 6.47 -9.93
N PHE A 201 5.82 6.92 -11.13
CA PHE A 201 5.33 6.09 -12.22
C PHE A 201 6.38 6.06 -13.34
N ARG A 202 6.54 4.92 -13.99
CA ARG A 202 7.53 4.72 -15.06
C ARG A 202 7.46 5.83 -16.11
N GLY A 203 8.62 6.43 -16.38
CA GLY A 203 8.75 7.51 -17.37
C GLY A 203 8.42 8.92 -16.86
N GLU A 204 8.01 9.08 -15.61
CA GLU A 204 7.89 10.42 -15.01
C GLU A 204 9.28 11.03 -14.77
N LYS A 205 9.35 12.36 -14.82
CA LYS A 205 10.59 13.09 -14.57
C LYS A 205 10.85 13.31 -13.08
N GLU A 206 9.80 13.24 -12.25
CA GLU A 206 9.86 13.59 -10.83
C GLU A 206 8.98 12.70 -9.99
N TRP A 207 9.32 12.60 -8.71
CA TRP A 207 8.51 11.98 -7.68
C TRP A 207 7.38 12.91 -7.25
N ARG A 208 6.18 12.37 -7.03
CA ARG A 208 5.00 13.08 -6.53
C ARG A 208 4.72 12.74 -5.07
N LYS A 209 4.03 13.64 -4.37
CA LYS A 209 3.53 13.41 -3.01
C LYS A 209 2.22 12.63 -3.03
#